data_f995c3e61a2a600cd13532a583b9b69b
#
_entry.id   f995c3e61a2a600cd13532a583b9b69b
#
_cell.length_a   1.000
_cell.length_b   1.000
_cell.length_c   1.000
_cell.angle_alpha   90.00
_cell.angle_beta   90.00
_cell.angle_gamma   90.00
#
_symmetry.space_group_name_H-M   'P 1'
#
loop_
_entity.id
_entity.type
_entity.pdbx_description
1 polymer ?
#
loop_
_entity_poly.entity_id
_entity_poly.type
_entity_poly.pdbx_seq_one_letter_code
_entity_poly.pdbx_strand_id
1 'polypeptide(L)'
;MSSPAVVGLLHEHLQSMSLHSPPESIHALDIEALRKPEITFWSVWQNTELMGCGAIKQLDSLHGEIKSMRTASMHRRKGVGAFLMRHILEEAKRRSYHRLSLETGSAKAFAPAHQLYANFGFHACGPFADYVEDPYSVFMTREV
;
A
#
# COMPACT_ATOMS: atom_id res chain seq x y z
N MET A 1 -4.17 4.20 14.52
CA MET A 1 -4.97 3.04 14.09
C MET A 1 -6.37 3.04 14.66
N SER A 2 -6.55 3.50 15.90
CA SER A 2 -7.88 3.52 16.53
C SER A 2 -8.71 4.76 16.21
N SER A 3 -8.17 5.74 15.48
CA SER A 3 -8.92 6.93 15.05
C SER A 3 -10.12 6.53 14.16
N PRO A 4 -11.33 7.05 14.42
CA PRO A 4 -12.49 6.77 13.55
C PRO A 4 -12.24 7.14 12.09
N ALA A 5 -11.50 8.21 11.82
CA ALA A 5 -11.18 8.62 10.45
C ALA A 5 -10.30 7.59 9.75
N VAL A 6 -9.29 7.04 10.45
CA VAL A 6 -8.41 6.00 9.88
C VAL A 6 -9.20 4.72 9.65
N VAL A 7 -10.03 4.29 10.60
CA VAL A 7 -10.89 3.11 10.44
C VAL A 7 -11.80 3.27 9.24
N GLY A 8 -12.42 4.44 9.07
CA GLY A 8 -13.30 4.73 7.93
C GLY A 8 -12.55 4.65 6.60
N LEU A 9 -11.33 5.18 6.54
CA LEU A 9 -10.50 5.16 5.32
C LEU A 9 -10.11 3.72 4.96
N LEU A 10 -9.77 2.90 5.94
CA LEU A 10 -9.42 1.49 5.71
C LEU A 10 -10.63 0.69 5.23
N HIS A 11 -11.83 0.95 5.79
CA HIS A 11 -13.07 0.33 5.29
C HIS A 11 -13.35 0.74 3.84
N GLU A 12 -13.18 2.01 3.50
CA GLU A 12 -13.32 2.50 2.12
C GLU A 12 -12.34 1.78 1.18
N HIS A 13 -11.10 1.56 1.63
CA HIS A 13 -10.09 0.85 0.86
C HIS A 13 -10.54 -0.59 0.57
N LEU A 14 -11.00 -1.32 1.58
CA LEU A 14 -11.49 -2.68 1.40
C LEU A 14 -12.72 -2.74 0.49
N GLN A 15 -13.64 -1.80 0.62
CA GLN A 15 -14.81 -1.72 -0.26
C GLN A 15 -14.40 -1.46 -1.72
N SER A 16 -13.44 -0.59 -1.94
CA SER A 16 -12.92 -0.31 -3.28
C SER A 16 -12.30 -1.57 -3.90
N MET A 17 -11.54 -2.34 -3.12
CA MET A 17 -10.98 -3.60 -3.59
C MET A 17 -12.08 -4.59 -3.96
N SER A 18 -13.14 -4.70 -3.15
CA SER A 18 -14.28 -5.59 -3.39
C SER A 18 -15.03 -5.25 -4.67
N LEU A 19 -15.10 -3.98 -5.05
CA LEU A 19 -15.77 -3.54 -6.27
C LEU A 19 -15.00 -3.94 -7.54
N HIS A 20 -13.69 -4.17 -7.44
CA HIS A 20 -12.82 -4.36 -8.60
C HIS A 20 -12.13 -5.71 -8.64
N SER A 21 -12.28 -6.54 -7.61
CA SER A 21 -11.62 -7.84 -7.53
C SER A 21 -12.50 -8.84 -6.79
N PRO A 22 -12.47 -10.14 -7.15
CA PRO A 22 -13.19 -11.16 -6.40
C PRO A 22 -12.55 -11.35 -5.00
N PRO A 23 -13.30 -11.84 -4.01
CA PRO A 23 -12.79 -11.97 -2.63
C PRO A 23 -11.48 -12.75 -2.51
N GLU A 24 -11.31 -13.81 -3.29
CA GLU A 24 -10.10 -14.63 -3.27
C GLU A 24 -8.85 -13.92 -3.79
N SER A 25 -9.02 -12.80 -4.50
CA SER A 25 -7.93 -11.99 -5.05
C SER A 25 -7.65 -10.74 -4.21
N ILE A 26 -8.35 -10.56 -3.09
CA ILE A 26 -8.16 -9.41 -2.22
C ILE A 26 -7.15 -9.77 -1.13
N HIS A 27 -6.01 -9.08 -1.15
CA HIS A 27 -4.90 -9.32 -0.21
C HIS A 27 -4.68 -8.15 0.75
N ALA A 28 -5.62 -7.19 0.79
CA ALA A 28 -5.53 -6.06 1.71
C ALA A 28 -5.73 -6.54 3.15
N LEU A 29 -4.95 -5.96 4.07
CA LEU A 29 -5.02 -6.31 5.47
C LEU A 29 -6.21 -5.62 6.14
N ASP A 30 -6.88 -6.33 7.05
CA ASP A 30 -7.86 -5.73 7.94
C ASP A 30 -7.16 -4.98 9.09
N ILE A 31 -7.95 -4.28 9.89
CA ILE A 31 -7.42 -3.44 10.97
C ILE A 31 -6.64 -4.26 12.00
N GLU A 32 -7.12 -5.45 12.33
CA GLU A 32 -6.43 -6.32 13.30
C GLU A 32 -5.07 -6.78 12.78
N ALA A 33 -5.01 -7.17 11.50
CA ALA A 33 -3.74 -7.58 10.89
C ALA A 33 -2.73 -6.42 10.85
N LEU A 34 -3.18 -5.19 10.68
CA LEU A 34 -2.31 -4.01 10.66
C LEU A 34 -1.69 -3.70 12.05
N ARG A 35 -2.19 -4.29 13.13
CA ARG A 35 -1.63 -4.12 14.48
C ARG A 35 -0.52 -5.10 14.81
N LYS A 36 -0.19 -6.03 13.93
CA LYS A 36 0.86 -7.03 14.16
C LYS A 36 2.24 -6.36 14.19
N PRO A 37 3.20 -6.94 14.96
CA PRO A 37 4.53 -6.32 15.11
C PRO A 37 5.31 -6.14 13.81
N GLU A 38 5.10 -7.02 12.81
CA GLU A 38 5.78 -6.91 11.52
C GLU A 38 5.22 -5.80 10.64
N ILE A 39 4.13 -5.15 11.05
CA ILE A 39 3.49 -4.06 10.31
C ILE A 39 3.83 -2.72 10.96
N THR A 40 4.30 -1.78 10.14
CA THR A 40 4.41 -0.37 10.53
C THR A 40 3.40 0.41 9.69
N PHE A 41 2.51 1.12 10.35
CA PHE A 41 1.42 1.85 9.72
C PHE A 41 1.60 3.35 9.92
N TRP A 42 1.36 4.13 8.87
CA TRP A 42 1.38 5.59 8.91
C TRP A 42 0.06 6.17 8.42
N SER A 43 -0.32 7.30 8.99
CA SER A 43 -1.41 8.13 8.50
C SER A 43 -0.90 9.54 8.24
N VAL A 44 -1.44 10.19 7.21
CA VAL A 44 -1.05 11.55 6.83
C VAL A 44 -2.18 12.49 7.14
N TRP A 45 -1.88 13.53 7.90
CA TRP A 45 -2.86 14.50 8.38
C TRP A 45 -2.47 15.91 7.96
N GLN A 46 -3.46 16.71 7.64
CA GLN A 46 -3.33 18.16 7.53
C GLN A 46 -4.28 18.77 8.55
N ASN A 47 -3.72 19.35 9.62
CA ASN A 47 -4.51 19.77 10.79
C ASN A 47 -5.27 18.58 11.37
N THR A 48 -6.60 18.63 11.41
CA THR A 48 -7.46 17.53 11.91
C THR A 48 -7.98 16.63 10.80
N GLU A 49 -7.58 16.85 9.56
CA GLU A 49 -8.11 16.13 8.41
C GLU A 49 -7.16 15.02 7.95
N LEU A 50 -7.68 13.80 7.88
CA LEU A 50 -6.92 12.65 7.38
C LEU A 50 -6.84 12.70 5.86
N MET A 51 -5.63 12.67 5.32
CA MET A 51 -5.39 12.75 3.88
C MET A 51 -5.10 11.40 3.25
N GLY A 52 -4.49 10.48 3.98
CA GLY A 52 -4.15 9.17 3.46
C GLY A 52 -3.44 8.30 4.48
N CYS A 53 -3.13 7.08 4.07
CA CYS A 53 -2.39 6.12 4.89
C CYS A 53 -1.56 5.18 4.04
N GLY A 54 -0.68 4.45 4.70
CA GLY A 54 0.14 3.41 4.09
C GLY A 54 0.86 2.61 5.15
N ALA A 55 1.36 1.43 4.77
CA ALA A 55 2.05 0.55 5.70
C ALA A 55 3.18 -0.20 5.01
N ILE A 56 4.15 -0.64 5.82
CA ILE A 56 5.16 -1.63 5.41
C ILE A 56 4.97 -2.86 6.28
N LYS A 57 4.93 -4.03 5.64
CA LYS A 57 5.04 -5.33 6.30
C LYS A 57 6.46 -5.83 6.11
N GLN A 58 7.15 -6.15 7.20
CA GLN A 58 8.48 -6.77 7.12
C GLN A 58 8.33 -8.23 6.70
N LEU A 59 8.83 -8.58 5.53
CA LEU A 59 8.84 -9.96 5.04
C LEU A 59 10.05 -10.72 5.59
N ASP A 60 11.20 -10.05 5.60
CA ASP A 60 12.44 -10.53 6.24
C ASP A 60 13.32 -9.30 6.54
N SER A 61 14.56 -9.51 6.96
CA SER A 61 15.44 -8.40 7.36
C SER A 61 15.84 -7.48 6.20
N LEU A 62 15.66 -7.91 4.95
CA LEU A 62 16.10 -7.19 3.75
C LEU A 62 14.96 -6.80 2.81
N HIS A 63 13.73 -7.28 3.06
CA HIS A 63 12.63 -7.14 2.12
C HIS A 63 11.37 -6.70 2.85
N GLY A 64 10.79 -5.58 2.41
CA GLY A 64 9.52 -5.07 2.91
C GLY A 64 8.43 -5.08 1.84
N GLU A 65 7.19 -5.17 2.27
CA GLU A 65 6.03 -5.09 1.39
C GLU A 65 5.20 -3.85 1.73
N ILE A 66 4.89 -3.03 0.72
CA ILE A 66 4.00 -1.89 0.88
C ILE A 66 2.56 -2.40 0.87
N LYS A 67 1.78 -2.00 1.88
CA LYS A 67 0.38 -2.41 2.02
C LYS A 67 -0.50 -1.22 2.39
N SER A 68 -1.78 -1.34 2.09
CA SER A 68 -2.83 -0.42 2.57
C SER A 68 -2.61 1.04 2.17
N MET A 69 -1.97 1.28 1.01
CA MET A 69 -1.81 2.62 0.46
C MET A 69 -3.15 3.16 -0.01
N ARG A 70 -3.59 4.25 0.62
CA ARG A 70 -4.86 4.87 0.28
C ARG A 70 -4.81 6.37 0.51
N THR A 71 -5.24 7.14 -0.49
CA THR A 71 -5.50 8.57 -0.35
C THR A 71 -7.00 8.76 -0.15
N ALA A 72 -7.39 9.60 0.81
CA ALA A 72 -8.80 9.94 1.02
C ALA A 72 -9.36 10.56 -0.26
N SER A 73 -10.62 10.23 -0.60
CA SER A 73 -11.24 10.65 -1.86
C SER A 73 -11.19 12.16 -2.09
N MET A 74 -11.38 12.95 -1.03
CA MET A 74 -11.34 14.42 -1.10
C MET A 74 -9.94 14.98 -1.35
N HIS A 75 -8.90 14.17 -1.17
CA HIS A 75 -7.51 14.60 -1.26
C HIS A 75 -6.74 13.96 -2.40
N ARG A 76 -7.43 13.27 -3.30
CA ARG A 76 -6.81 12.70 -4.50
C ARG A 76 -6.21 13.82 -5.36
N ARG A 77 -5.08 13.50 -6.02
CA ARG A 77 -4.35 14.43 -6.90
C ARG A 77 -3.70 15.62 -6.17
N LYS A 78 -3.55 15.54 -4.85
CA LYS A 78 -2.85 16.57 -4.05
C LYS A 78 -1.43 16.16 -3.67
N GLY A 79 -0.90 15.08 -4.25
CA GLY A 79 0.46 14.61 -3.98
C GLY A 79 0.61 13.80 -2.71
N VAL A 80 -0.48 13.36 -2.09
CA VAL A 80 -0.43 12.57 -0.84
C VAL A 80 0.26 11.23 -1.06
N GLY A 81 -0.06 10.53 -2.16
CA GLY A 81 0.58 9.27 -2.50
C GLY A 81 2.07 9.42 -2.69
N ALA A 82 2.51 10.46 -3.41
CA ALA A 82 3.93 10.74 -3.60
C ALA A 82 4.62 11.09 -2.29
N PHE A 83 3.97 11.85 -1.41
CA PHE A 83 4.49 12.17 -0.09
C PHE A 83 4.73 10.90 0.73
N LEU A 84 3.73 10.01 0.77
CA LEU A 84 3.84 8.72 1.46
C LEU A 84 4.95 7.86 0.86
N MET A 85 5.03 7.79 -0.47
CA MET A 85 6.07 6.99 -1.13
C MET A 85 7.47 7.46 -0.77
N ARG A 86 7.71 8.76 -0.74
CA ARG A 86 9.01 9.30 -0.32
C ARG A 86 9.33 8.91 1.11
N HIS A 87 8.36 9.00 2.01
CA HIS A 87 8.54 8.60 3.41
C HIS A 87 8.84 7.10 3.53
N ILE A 88 8.09 6.26 2.82
CA ILE A 88 8.28 4.80 2.85
C ILE A 88 9.65 4.41 2.31
N LEU A 89 10.10 5.04 1.22
CA LEU A 89 11.43 4.76 0.65
C LEU A 89 12.55 5.16 1.60
N GLU A 90 12.43 6.30 2.27
CA GLU A 90 13.41 6.73 3.28
C GLU A 90 13.43 5.77 4.46
N GLU A 91 12.27 5.32 4.91
CA GLU A 91 12.18 4.36 6.01
C GLU A 91 12.79 3.01 5.63
N ALA A 92 12.58 2.54 4.40
CA ALA A 92 13.19 1.32 3.91
C ALA A 92 14.72 1.40 3.91
N LYS A 93 15.26 2.54 3.48
CA LYS A 93 16.71 2.78 3.53
C LYS A 93 17.23 2.81 4.97
N ARG A 94 16.52 3.47 5.87
CA ARG A 94 16.90 3.55 7.27
C ARG A 94 16.93 2.15 7.92
N ARG A 95 16.04 1.25 7.49
CA ARG A 95 15.99 -0.15 7.97
C ARG A 95 16.99 -1.06 7.27
N SER A 96 17.75 -0.54 6.32
CA SER A 96 18.70 -1.31 5.50
C SER A 96 18.03 -2.40 4.67
N TYR A 97 16.78 -2.18 4.24
CA TYR A 97 16.14 -3.06 3.28
C TYR A 97 16.85 -2.95 1.92
N HIS A 98 16.93 -4.07 1.21
CA HIS A 98 17.45 -4.11 -0.15
C HIS A 98 16.36 -4.04 -1.20
N ARG A 99 15.12 -4.33 -0.82
CA ARG A 99 13.99 -4.41 -1.76
C ARG A 99 12.68 -4.04 -1.09
N LEU A 100 11.83 -3.35 -1.85
CA LEU A 100 10.41 -3.15 -1.54
C LEU A 100 9.59 -3.77 -2.65
N SER A 101 8.49 -4.44 -2.30
CA SER A 101 7.54 -5.03 -3.24
C SER A 101 6.13 -4.67 -2.83
N LEU A 102 5.20 -4.83 -3.77
CA LEU A 102 3.78 -4.58 -3.50
C LEU A 102 2.92 -5.45 -4.42
N GLU A 103 1.67 -5.64 -3.99
CA GLU A 103 0.62 -6.22 -4.81
C GLU A 103 -0.50 -5.19 -4.92
N THR A 104 -1.05 -5.02 -6.10
CA THR A 104 -2.20 -4.14 -6.35
C THR A 104 -3.13 -4.78 -7.36
N GLY A 105 -4.35 -4.25 -7.48
CA GLY A 105 -5.31 -4.78 -8.43
C GLY A 105 -4.95 -4.50 -9.88
N SER A 106 -5.42 -5.34 -10.80
CA SER A 106 -5.19 -5.20 -12.24
C SER A 106 -6.25 -4.35 -12.94
N ALA A 107 -7.39 -4.06 -12.30
CA ALA A 107 -8.47 -3.30 -12.91
C ALA A 107 -8.04 -1.86 -13.25
N LYS A 108 -8.71 -1.27 -14.24
CA LYS A 108 -8.42 0.10 -14.70
C LYS A 108 -8.51 1.13 -13.57
N ALA A 109 -9.35 0.91 -12.58
CA ALA A 109 -9.48 1.79 -11.42
C ALA A 109 -8.16 1.94 -10.65
N PHE A 110 -7.24 0.97 -10.78
CA PHE A 110 -5.94 1.00 -10.12
C PHE A 110 -4.82 1.60 -10.99
N ALA A 111 -5.13 2.07 -12.20
CA ALA A 111 -4.13 2.66 -13.08
C ALA A 111 -3.37 3.84 -12.46
N PRO A 112 -4.03 4.77 -11.71
CA PRO A 112 -3.29 5.83 -11.02
C PRO A 112 -2.28 5.31 -10.01
N ALA A 113 -2.60 4.23 -9.29
CA ALA A 113 -1.68 3.59 -8.36
C ALA A 113 -0.49 2.99 -9.10
N HIS A 114 -0.73 2.26 -10.20
CA HIS A 114 0.35 1.72 -11.03
C HIS A 114 1.29 2.82 -11.51
N GLN A 115 0.74 3.95 -11.94
CA GLN A 115 1.54 5.07 -12.42
C GLN A 115 2.37 5.68 -11.29
N LEU A 116 1.79 5.83 -10.11
CA LEU A 116 2.51 6.32 -8.94
C LEU A 116 3.72 5.43 -8.63
N TYR A 117 3.52 4.12 -8.57
CA TYR A 117 4.60 3.19 -8.25
C TYR A 117 5.67 3.20 -9.35
N ALA A 118 5.27 3.20 -10.62
CA ALA A 118 6.21 3.29 -11.74
C ALA A 118 7.04 4.57 -11.68
N ASN A 119 6.44 5.70 -11.31
CA ASN A 119 7.14 6.98 -11.16
C ASN A 119 8.19 6.93 -10.06
N PHE A 120 8.04 6.05 -9.08
CA PHE A 120 9.02 5.85 -8.01
C PHE A 120 9.97 4.67 -8.27
N GLY A 121 10.03 4.19 -9.51
CA GLY A 121 11.01 3.19 -9.92
C GLY A 121 10.58 1.74 -9.73
N PHE A 122 9.34 1.49 -9.35
CA PHE A 122 8.81 0.14 -9.29
C PHE A 122 8.53 -0.39 -10.70
N HIS A 123 8.80 -1.65 -10.91
CA HIS A 123 8.53 -2.33 -12.18
C HIS A 123 7.80 -3.66 -11.93
N ALA A 124 7.10 -4.14 -12.94
CA ALA A 124 6.35 -5.38 -12.83
C ALA A 124 7.27 -6.56 -12.53
N CYS A 125 6.78 -7.47 -11.70
CA CYS A 125 7.49 -8.68 -11.33
C CYS A 125 6.50 -9.82 -11.14
N GLY A 126 7.01 -11.03 -10.86
CA GLY A 126 6.18 -12.17 -10.48
C GLY A 126 5.75 -12.09 -9.02
N PRO A 127 4.89 -13.04 -8.59
CA PRO A 127 4.48 -13.12 -7.19
C PRO A 127 5.68 -13.25 -6.25
N PHE A 128 5.54 -12.66 -5.07
CA PHE A 128 6.55 -12.73 -4.00
C PHE A 128 5.87 -13.19 -2.71
N ALA A 129 6.67 -13.53 -1.69
CA ALA A 129 6.18 -14.06 -0.41
C ALA A 129 5.22 -15.24 -0.65
N ASP A 130 4.03 -15.23 -0.07
CA ASP A 130 3.06 -16.31 -0.21
C ASP A 130 2.06 -16.09 -1.35
N TYR A 131 2.25 -15.05 -2.17
CA TYR A 131 1.36 -14.78 -3.28
C TYR A 131 1.53 -15.80 -4.40
N VAL A 132 0.44 -16.00 -5.16
CA VAL A 132 0.42 -16.83 -6.37
C VAL A 132 -0.05 -15.99 -7.55
N GLU A 133 0.23 -16.43 -8.77
CA GLU A 133 -0.28 -15.77 -9.98
C GLU A 133 -1.79 -15.67 -9.94
N ASP A 134 -2.30 -14.47 -10.28
CA ASP A 134 -3.72 -14.17 -10.26
C ASP A 134 -3.97 -13.07 -11.29
N PRO A 135 -4.94 -13.26 -12.23
CA PRO A 135 -5.23 -12.24 -13.25
C PRO A 135 -5.76 -10.93 -12.66
N TYR A 136 -6.24 -10.94 -11.41
CA TYR A 136 -6.72 -9.73 -10.73
C TYR A 136 -5.63 -9.02 -9.95
N SER A 137 -4.40 -9.54 -9.93
CA SER A 137 -3.28 -8.96 -9.18
C SER A 137 -2.14 -8.57 -10.10
N VAL A 138 -1.52 -7.44 -9.77
CA VAL A 138 -0.26 -6.97 -10.37
C VAL A 138 0.76 -6.90 -9.25
N PHE A 139 1.94 -7.45 -9.48
CA PHE A 139 3.06 -7.41 -8.53
C PHE A 139 4.12 -6.48 -9.06
N MET A 140 4.64 -5.62 -8.19
CA MET A 140 5.69 -4.67 -8.55
C MET A 140 6.78 -4.67 -7.48
N THR A 141 8.00 -4.35 -7.89
CA THR A 141 9.15 -4.37 -7.00
C THR A 141 10.18 -3.31 -7.42
N ARG A 142 11.02 -2.90 -6.47
CA ARG A 142 12.21 -2.11 -6.75
C ARG A 142 13.29 -2.39 -5.71
N GLU A 143 14.54 -2.20 -6.13
CA GLU A 143 15.66 -2.18 -5.20
C GLU A 143 15.69 -0.84 -4.44
N VAL A 144 16.13 -0.88 -3.21
CA VAL A 144 16.28 0.32 -2.37
C VAL A 144 17.73 0.52 -1.93
#